data_3c245cf1524f7c4a7e3ca491fc662967
#
_entry.id   3c245cf1524f7c4a7e3ca491fc662967
#
_cell.length_a   1.000
_cell.length_b   1.000
_cell.length_c   1.000
_cell.angle_alpha   90.00
_cell.angle_beta   90.00
_cell.angle_gamma   90.00
#
_symmetry.space_group_name_H-M   'P 1'
#
loop_
_entity.id
_entity.type
_entity.pdbx_description
1 polymer ?
#
loop_
_entity_poly.entity_id
_entity_poly.type
_entity_poly.pdbx_seq_one_letter_code
_entity_poly.pdbx_strand_id
1 'polypeptide(L)'
;YDPDMFAEAGVAEPTDTWTWDDYANAANTIHEKLGVYGCSSMLTSEFIAGCSVYVAQYGDVGQYSFFNLDLTGMGFDDPQMLTPYIQMRADSIKNEVYPDAGASAEITNIENDFLVTGEAAMAWVAANQFPTMYNVCQEQGRTLKLATLPRITSDGPSGAVIQSSQMLCVSQDSQQKEEAAKFISWFENDPDCNNILQGERGIPVNATVR
;
A
#
# COMPACT_ATOMS: atom_id res chain seq x y z
N TYR A 1 8.08 -3.06 4.03
CA TYR A 1 8.48 -4.05 5.05
C TYR A 1 9.83 -3.70 5.65
N ASP A 2 10.07 -4.25 6.83
CA ASP A 2 11.34 -4.15 7.54
C ASP A 2 12.20 -5.40 7.25
N PRO A 3 13.29 -5.31 6.46
CA PRO A 3 14.10 -6.45 6.09
C PRO A 3 14.85 -7.08 7.26
N ASP A 4 15.14 -6.31 8.30
CA ASP A 4 15.86 -6.82 9.47
C ASP A 4 14.96 -7.76 10.29
N MET A 5 13.66 -7.45 10.41
CA MET A 5 12.68 -8.34 11.04
C MET A 5 12.51 -9.64 10.24
N PHE A 6 12.51 -9.57 8.90
CA PHE A 6 12.48 -10.77 8.07
C PHE A 6 13.72 -11.64 8.29
N ALA A 7 14.90 -11.04 8.32
CA ALA A 7 16.16 -11.75 8.56
C ALA A 7 16.20 -12.37 9.96
N GLU A 8 15.78 -11.64 11.01
CA GLU A 8 15.73 -12.11 12.38
C GLU A 8 14.76 -13.29 12.56
N ALA A 9 13.61 -13.21 11.91
CA ALA A 9 12.62 -14.30 11.88
C ALA A 9 13.07 -15.47 10.98
N GLY A 10 14.13 -15.32 10.18
CA GLY A 10 14.57 -16.33 9.21
C GLY A 10 13.55 -16.55 8.08
N VAL A 11 12.84 -15.49 7.68
CA VAL A 11 11.88 -15.46 6.59
C VAL A 11 12.53 -14.83 5.37
N ALA A 12 12.34 -15.42 4.20
CA ALA A 12 12.84 -14.82 2.95
C ALA A 12 12.13 -13.49 2.66
N GLU A 13 12.88 -12.52 2.13
CA GLU A 13 12.29 -11.25 1.70
C GLU A 13 11.28 -11.47 0.55
N PRO A 14 10.23 -10.63 0.44
CA PRO A 14 9.26 -10.69 -0.63
C PRO A 14 9.92 -10.61 -2.01
N THR A 15 9.42 -11.39 -2.96
CA THR A 15 9.80 -11.32 -4.38
C THR A 15 8.72 -10.63 -5.20
N ASP A 16 9.01 -10.26 -6.45
CA ASP A 16 8.01 -9.66 -7.34
C ASP A 16 6.86 -10.60 -7.73
N THR A 17 6.98 -11.89 -7.38
CA THR A 17 6.03 -12.94 -7.73
C THR A 17 5.49 -13.70 -6.52
N TRP A 18 5.73 -13.19 -5.30
CA TRP A 18 5.22 -13.83 -4.09
C TRP A 18 3.69 -13.87 -4.07
N THR A 19 3.17 -14.87 -3.37
CA THR A 19 1.74 -15.14 -3.33
C THR A 19 1.12 -14.70 -2.00
N TRP A 20 -0.21 -14.68 -1.93
CA TRP A 20 -0.92 -14.45 -0.67
C TRP A 20 -0.60 -15.51 0.39
N ASP A 21 -0.30 -16.74 -0.04
CA ASP A 21 0.14 -17.81 0.88
C ASP A 21 1.54 -17.50 1.43
N ASP A 22 2.48 -17.03 0.58
CA ASP A 22 3.80 -16.60 1.03
C ASP A 22 3.71 -15.43 2.01
N TYR A 23 2.85 -14.46 1.70
CA TYR A 23 2.59 -13.31 2.57
C TYR A 23 2.03 -13.73 3.93
N ALA A 24 1.00 -14.59 3.96
CA ALA A 24 0.41 -15.08 5.19
C ALA A 24 1.41 -15.91 6.01
N ASN A 25 2.20 -16.77 5.36
CA ASN A 25 3.24 -17.56 6.02
C ASN A 25 4.34 -16.67 6.62
N ALA A 26 4.78 -15.64 5.89
CA ALA A 26 5.73 -14.66 6.39
C ALA A 26 5.19 -13.93 7.63
N ALA A 27 3.98 -13.40 7.54
CA ALA A 27 3.33 -12.68 8.63
C ALA A 27 3.19 -13.54 9.90
N ASN A 28 2.69 -14.78 9.76
CA ASN A 28 2.54 -15.72 10.87
C ASN A 28 3.90 -16.08 11.49
N THR A 29 4.91 -16.39 10.66
CA THR A 29 6.23 -16.80 11.15
C THR A 29 6.92 -15.66 11.91
N ILE A 30 6.81 -14.42 11.41
CA ILE A 30 7.37 -13.25 12.08
C ILE A 30 6.67 -13.03 13.41
N HIS A 31 5.34 -13.08 13.43
CA HIS A 31 4.56 -12.96 14.66
C HIS A 31 4.96 -14.00 15.71
N GLU A 32 5.03 -15.28 15.32
CA GLU A 32 5.41 -16.39 16.21
C GLU A 32 6.81 -16.24 16.80
N LYS A 33 7.76 -15.73 16.02
CA LYS A 33 9.17 -15.66 16.43
C LYS A 33 9.54 -14.38 17.16
N LEU A 34 8.97 -13.24 16.73
CA LEU A 34 9.35 -11.93 17.24
C LEU A 34 8.31 -11.32 18.19
N GLY A 35 7.08 -11.83 18.21
CA GLY A 35 5.99 -11.31 19.05
C GLY A 35 5.46 -9.95 18.59
N VAL A 36 5.79 -9.52 17.36
CA VAL A 36 5.26 -8.31 16.73
C VAL A 36 4.12 -8.66 15.77
N TYR A 37 3.36 -7.69 15.32
CA TYR A 37 2.40 -7.94 14.25
C TYR A 37 3.12 -8.32 12.95
N GLY A 38 2.59 -9.29 12.22
CA GLY A 38 3.10 -9.64 10.90
C GLY A 38 2.89 -8.50 9.91
N CYS A 39 1.74 -7.82 10.01
CA CYS A 39 1.42 -6.65 9.18
C CYS A 39 0.58 -5.64 9.98
N SER A 40 0.90 -4.36 9.82
CA SER A 40 0.07 -3.26 10.30
C SER A 40 -1.21 -3.16 9.47
N SER A 41 -2.33 -3.02 10.11
CA SER A 41 -3.63 -2.79 9.47
C SER A 41 -3.92 -1.30 9.47
N MET A 42 -3.34 -0.59 8.52
CA MET A 42 -3.63 0.83 8.33
C MET A 42 -5.03 1.05 7.77
N LEU A 43 -5.88 1.76 8.43
CA LEU A 43 -7.13 2.37 7.95
C LEU A 43 -8.16 1.42 7.27
N THR A 44 -9.44 1.72 7.41
CA THR A 44 -10.57 1.03 6.76
C THR A 44 -10.49 1.02 5.22
N SER A 45 -9.83 2.00 4.63
CA SER A 45 -9.57 2.07 3.19
C SER A 45 -8.69 0.93 2.67
N GLU A 46 -7.83 0.38 3.49
CA GLU A 46 -6.97 -0.75 3.15
C GLU A 46 -7.77 -2.03 2.85
N PHE A 47 -8.83 -2.30 3.61
CA PHE A 47 -9.66 -3.47 3.36
C PHE A 47 -10.29 -3.45 1.97
N ILE A 48 -10.89 -2.32 1.57
CA ILE A 48 -11.50 -2.18 0.25
C ILE A 48 -10.44 -2.20 -0.86
N ALA A 49 -9.29 -1.56 -0.63
CA ALA A 49 -8.17 -1.60 -1.55
C ALA A 49 -7.65 -3.03 -1.74
N GLY A 50 -7.52 -3.79 -0.65
CA GLY A 50 -7.14 -5.19 -0.70
C GLY A 50 -8.14 -6.07 -1.44
N CYS A 51 -9.44 -5.91 -1.20
CA CYS A 51 -10.48 -6.58 -1.96
C CYS A 51 -10.41 -6.24 -3.45
N SER A 52 -10.14 -4.97 -3.78
CA SER A 52 -10.03 -4.51 -5.17
C SER A 52 -8.86 -5.17 -5.89
N VAL A 53 -7.69 -5.20 -5.25
CA VAL A 53 -6.50 -5.86 -5.80
C VAL A 53 -6.74 -7.35 -5.95
N TYR A 54 -7.31 -8.00 -4.92
CA TYR A 54 -7.54 -9.45 -4.94
C TYR A 54 -8.48 -9.87 -6.07
N VAL A 55 -9.59 -9.15 -6.25
CA VAL A 55 -10.54 -9.42 -7.35
C VAL A 55 -9.89 -9.20 -8.71
N ALA A 56 -9.08 -8.13 -8.87
CA ALA A 56 -8.41 -7.83 -10.13
C ALA A 56 -7.30 -8.85 -10.50
N GLN A 57 -6.96 -9.76 -9.60
CA GLN A 57 -6.02 -10.86 -9.84
C GLN A 57 -6.67 -12.11 -10.44
N TYR A 58 -8.01 -12.15 -10.54
CA TYR A 58 -8.70 -13.25 -11.23
C TYR A 58 -8.77 -13.01 -12.73
N GLY A 59 -8.65 -14.09 -13.49
CA GLY A 59 -8.78 -14.07 -14.96
C GLY A 59 -7.72 -13.22 -15.65
N ASP A 60 -8.11 -12.61 -16.77
CA ASP A 60 -7.24 -11.72 -17.54
C ASP A 60 -7.16 -10.32 -16.91
N VAL A 61 -6.09 -9.58 -17.21
CA VAL A 61 -5.91 -8.21 -16.73
C VAL A 61 -7.10 -7.33 -17.14
N GLY A 62 -7.75 -6.74 -16.14
CA GLY A 62 -8.92 -5.87 -16.33
C GLY A 62 -10.25 -6.60 -16.52
N GLN A 63 -10.27 -7.94 -16.39
CA GLN A 63 -11.51 -8.71 -16.48
C GLN A 63 -12.45 -8.44 -15.32
N TYR A 64 -11.92 -8.32 -14.11
CA TYR A 64 -12.66 -8.07 -12.89
C TYR A 64 -12.19 -6.80 -12.18
N SER A 65 -13.12 -6.11 -11.53
CA SER A 65 -12.86 -4.96 -10.66
C SER A 65 -13.80 -5.02 -9.46
N PHE A 66 -13.51 -4.29 -8.39
CA PHE A 66 -14.38 -4.31 -7.21
C PHE A 66 -15.74 -3.69 -7.50
N PHE A 67 -15.77 -2.57 -8.21
CA PHE A 67 -17.00 -1.96 -8.70
C PHE A 67 -17.05 -2.02 -10.24
N ASN A 68 -18.24 -2.10 -10.80
CA ASN A 68 -18.45 -1.94 -12.23
C ASN A 68 -18.17 -0.49 -12.68
N LEU A 69 -18.01 -0.29 -13.98
CA LEU A 69 -17.58 1.02 -14.53
C LEU A 69 -18.56 2.16 -14.26
N ASP A 70 -19.85 1.88 -14.12
CA ASP A 70 -20.88 2.88 -13.84
C ASP A 70 -21.16 3.05 -12.34
N LEU A 71 -20.40 2.32 -11.49
CA LEU A 71 -20.49 2.35 -10.02
C LEU A 71 -21.88 1.99 -9.46
N THR A 72 -22.68 1.25 -10.21
CA THR A 72 -24.02 0.81 -9.81
C THR A 72 -24.03 -0.53 -9.08
N GLY A 73 -22.91 -1.27 -9.11
CA GLY A 73 -22.78 -2.58 -8.49
C GLY A 73 -21.36 -3.07 -8.45
N MET A 74 -21.21 -4.34 -8.09
CA MET A 74 -19.92 -5.01 -8.08
C MET A 74 -19.47 -5.30 -9.51
N GLY A 75 -18.15 -5.29 -9.74
CA GLY A 75 -17.53 -5.63 -11.02
C GLY A 75 -17.26 -7.13 -11.18
N PHE A 76 -17.90 -7.97 -10.38
CA PHE A 76 -17.83 -9.43 -10.38
C PHE A 76 -19.15 -10.03 -9.91
N ASP A 77 -19.50 -11.20 -10.42
CA ASP A 77 -20.81 -11.83 -10.16
C ASP A 77 -20.78 -12.77 -8.95
N ASP A 78 -19.63 -13.41 -8.68
CA ASP A 78 -19.49 -14.38 -7.59
C ASP A 78 -18.76 -13.78 -6.38
N PRO A 79 -19.49 -13.45 -5.28
CA PRO A 79 -18.86 -12.92 -4.06
C PRO A 79 -17.92 -13.92 -3.38
N GLN A 80 -18.00 -15.21 -3.70
CA GLN A 80 -17.08 -16.21 -3.16
C GLN A 80 -15.63 -16.00 -3.60
N MET A 81 -15.40 -15.24 -4.67
CA MET A 81 -14.06 -14.85 -5.10
C MET A 81 -13.26 -14.15 -3.99
N LEU A 82 -13.92 -13.42 -3.10
CA LEU A 82 -13.26 -12.71 -1.98
C LEU A 82 -13.07 -13.57 -0.72
N THR A 83 -13.72 -14.73 -0.64
CA THR A 83 -13.70 -15.56 0.58
C THR A 83 -12.29 -15.89 1.06
N PRO A 84 -11.32 -16.31 0.21
CA PRO A 84 -9.98 -16.64 0.69
C PRO A 84 -9.26 -15.42 1.32
N TYR A 85 -9.39 -14.25 0.70
CA TYR A 85 -8.77 -13.03 1.20
C TYR A 85 -9.39 -12.57 2.53
N ILE A 86 -10.72 -12.57 2.61
CA ILE A 86 -11.45 -12.17 3.82
C ILE A 86 -11.16 -13.15 4.96
N GLN A 87 -11.11 -14.46 4.67
CA GLN A 87 -10.80 -15.50 5.66
C GLN A 87 -9.37 -15.35 6.19
N MET A 88 -8.40 -15.17 5.31
CA MET A 88 -7.01 -14.91 5.70
C MET A 88 -6.90 -13.72 6.66
N ARG A 89 -7.55 -12.60 6.36
CA ARG A 89 -7.57 -11.43 7.25
C ARG A 89 -8.26 -11.71 8.59
N ALA A 90 -9.41 -12.37 8.56
CA ALA A 90 -10.15 -12.70 9.77
C ALA A 90 -9.34 -13.62 10.69
N ASP A 91 -8.68 -14.62 10.13
CA ASP A 91 -7.81 -15.53 10.88
C ASP A 91 -6.57 -14.83 11.43
N SER A 92 -5.96 -13.93 10.64
CA SER A 92 -4.81 -13.14 11.09
C SER A 92 -5.16 -12.20 12.25
N ILE A 93 -6.32 -11.56 12.23
CA ILE A 93 -6.79 -10.73 13.35
C ILE A 93 -7.10 -11.60 14.58
N LYS A 94 -7.80 -12.70 14.38
CA LYS A 94 -8.14 -13.64 15.47
C LYS A 94 -6.91 -14.21 16.17
N ASN A 95 -5.83 -14.43 15.42
CA ASN A 95 -4.57 -14.99 15.91
C ASN A 95 -3.54 -13.90 16.30
N GLU A 96 -3.98 -12.64 16.38
CA GLU A 96 -3.15 -11.48 16.76
C GLU A 96 -1.95 -11.23 15.82
N VAL A 97 -1.94 -11.85 14.63
CA VAL A 97 -0.95 -11.59 13.57
C VAL A 97 -1.14 -10.22 12.95
N TYR A 98 -2.39 -9.74 12.91
CA TYR A 98 -2.76 -8.36 12.58
C TYR A 98 -3.38 -7.70 13.82
N PRO A 99 -3.21 -6.38 13.98
CA PRO A 99 -3.90 -5.64 15.02
C PRO A 99 -5.42 -5.72 14.82
N ASP A 100 -6.15 -5.73 15.91
CA ASP A 100 -7.60 -5.66 15.88
C ASP A 100 -8.09 -4.24 15.51
N ALA A 101 -9.41 -4.07 15.40
CA ALA A 101 -10.00 -2.77 15.05
C ALA A 101 -9.74 -1.69 16.12
N GLY A 102 -9.61 -2.08 17.39
CA GLY A 102 -9.30 -1.14 18.49
C GLY A 102 -7.89 -0.60 18.37
N ALA A 103 -6.90 -1.49 18.27
CA ALA A 103 -5.50 -1.12 18.08
C ALA A 103 -5.30 -0.34 16.77
N SER A 104 -5.93 -0.77 15.68
CA SER A 104 -5.86 -0.05 14.40
C SER A 104 -6.43 1.37 14.47
N ALA A 105 -7.42 1.62 15.31
CA ALA A 105 -8.01 2.96 15.48
C ALA A 105 -7.08 3.94 16.22
N GLU A 106 -6.04 3.46 16.88
CA GLU A 106 -5.03 4.30 17.53
C GLU A 106 -4.03 4.89 16.52
N ILE A 107 -3.94 4.33 15.31
CA ILE A 107 -3.12 4.86 14.22
C ILE A 107 -3.83 6.10 13.64
N THR A 108 -3.42 7.28 14.08
CA THR A 108 -4.02 8.56 13.66
C THR A 108 -3.24 9.27 12.55
N ASN A 109 -1.99 8.89 12.35
CA ASN A 109 -1.09 9.40 11.32
C ASN A 109 -0.09 8.32 10.91
N ILE A 110 0.69 8.59 9.86
CA ILE A 110 1.62 7.63 9.28
C ILE A 110 2.78 7.31 10.22
N GLU A 111 3.20 8.27 11.04
CA GLU A 111 4.32 8.14 11.98
C GLU A 111 3.98 7.20 13.15
N ASN A 112 2.68 7.00 13.41
CA ASN A 112 2.19 6.10 14.45
C ASN A 112 1.82 4.71 13.91
N ASP A 113 2.09 4.44 12.64
CA ASP A 113 1.89 3.10 12.09
C ASP A 113 2.78 2.07 12.80
N PHE A 114 2.27 0.89 13.06
CA PHE A 114 3.00 -0.16 13.77
C PHE A 114 4.29 -0.60 13.07
N LEU A 115 4.38 -0.48 11.74
CA LEU A 115 5.65 -0.69 11.04
C LEU A 115 6.67 0.40 11.42
N VAL A 116 6.23 1.66 11.52
CA VAL A 116 7.10 2.79 11.86
C VAL A 116 7.55 2.72 13.32
N THR A 117 6.65 2.33 14.23
CA THR A 117 6.99 2.18 15.65
C THR A 117 7.79 0.91 15.95
N GLY A 118 7.92 -0.01 14.98
CA GLY A 118 8.64 -1.27 15.15
C GLY A 118 7.80 -2.39 15.75
N GLU A 119 6.51 -2.23 15.80
CA GLU A 119 5.56 -3.21 16.34
C GLU A 119 4.94 -4.11 15.26
N ALA A 120 5.24 -3.83 13.96
CA ALA A 120 4.86 -4.68 12.84
C ALA A 120 6.02 -4.81 11.84
N ALA A 121 6.06 -5.93 11.12
CA ALA A 121 7.10 -6.19 10.12
C ALA A 121 6.73 -5.71 8.71
N MET A 122 5.47 -5.58 8.43
CA MET A 122 4.94 -5.13 7.13
C MET A 122 3.84 -4.10 7.33
N ALA A 123 3.64 -3.26 6.33
CA ALA A 123 2.47 -2.41 6.21
C ALA A 123 2.05 -2.32 4.73
N TRP A 124 0.75 -2.19 4.51
CA TRP A 124 0.21 -1.86 3.20
C TRP A 124 0.01 -0.34 3.11
N VAL A 125 0.70 0.28 2.18
CA VAL A 125 0.68 1.74 2.05
C VAL A 125 0.51 2.16 0.59
N ALA A 126 -0.04 3.35 0.37
CA ALA A 126 0.04 4.00 -0.92
C ALA A 126 1.46 4.53 -1.16
N ALA A 127 1.90 4.58 -2.42
CA ALA A 127 3.27 4.95 -2.77
C ALA A 127 3.71 6.31 -2.21
N ASN A 128 2.78 7.26 -2.09
CA ASN A 128 3.04 8.60 -1.54
C ASN A 128 3.22 8.62 0.00
N GLN A 129 2.88 7.56 0.70
CA GLN A 129 3.07 7.45 2.16
C GLN A 129 4.45 6.89 2.53
N PHE A 130 5.04 6.12 1.62
CA PHE A 130 6.32 5.46 1.87
C PHE A 130 7.47 6.42 2.22
N PRO A 131 7.66 7.58 1.56
CA PRO A 131 8.76 8.49 1.92
C PRO A 131 8.72 8.95 3.37
N THR A 132 7.54 9.27 3.90
CA THR A 132 7.39 9.66 5.31
C THR A 132 7.77 8.50 6.24
N MET A 133 7.24 7.30 6.02
CA MET A 133 7.59 6.11 6.83
C MET A 133 9.09 5.81 6.77
N TYR A 134 9.65 5.85 5.56
CA TYR A 134 11.07 5.60 5.34
C TYR A 134 11.95 6.59 6.10
N ASN A 135 11.66 7.88 6.01
CA ASN A 135 12.45 8.92 6.67
C ASN A 135 12.41 8.79 8.20
N VAL A 136 11.22 8.57 8.78
CA VAL A 136 11.08 8.37 10.24
C VAL A 136 11.84 7.13 10.68
N CYS A 137 11.76 6.02 9.94
CA CYS A 137 12.50 4.81 10.27
C CYS A 137 14.02 5.01 10.12
N GLN A 138 14.48 5.78 9.12
CA GLN A 138 15.91 6.12 8.97
C GLN A 138 16.46 6.90 10.18
N GLU A 139 15.68 7.83 10.72
CA GLU A 139 16.06 8.57 11.96
C GLU A 139 16.17 7.63 13.16
N GLN A 140 15.47 6.50 13.14
CA GLN A 140 15.56 5.46 14.16
C GLN A 140 16.67 4.42 13.87
N GLY A 141 17.42 4.57 12.76
CA GLY A 141 18.45 3.62 12.33
C GLY A 141 17.90 2.35 11.66
N ARG A 142 16.63 2.37 11.24
CA ARG A 142 15.95 1.27 10.55
C ARG A 142 15.77 1.60 9.06
N THR A 143 15.85 0.60 8.22
CA THR A 143 15.65 0.76 6.77
C THR A 143 14.42 -0.02 6.32
N LEU A 144 13.48 0.65 5.66
CA LEU A 144 12.34 0.00 5.04
C LEU A 144 12.61 -0.30 3.57
N LYS A 145 11.99 -1.36 3.05
CA LYS A 145 11.98 -1.70 1.64
C LYS A 145 10.55 -1.76 1.10
N LEU A 146 10.40 -1.56 -0.20
CA LEU A 146 9.14 -1.77 -0.92
C LEU A 146 9.10 -3.19 -1.51
N ALA A 147 7.92 -3.78 -1.50
CA ALA A 147 7.59 -5.00 -2.23
C ALA A 147 6.36 -4.75 -3.10
N THR A 148 6.21 -5.53 -4.15
CA THR A 148 4.95 -5.60 -4.90
C THR A 148 3.88 -6.27 -4.05
N LEU A 149 2.61 -6.03 -4.37
CA LEU A 149 1.51 -6.71 -3.70
C LEU A 149 1.56 -8.22 -4.00
N PRO A 150 1.16 -9.08 -3.03
CA PRO A 150 1.07 -10.51 -3.27
C PRO A 150 0.09 -10.84 -4.40
N ARG A 151 0.25 -11.99 -5.03
CA ARG A 151 -0.59 -12.49 -6.12
C ARG A 151 -1.35 -13.75 -5.69
N ILE A 152 -2.46 -14.06 -6.36
CA ILE A 152 -3.15 -15.35 -6.16
C ILE A 152 -2.25 -16.50 -6.63
N THR A 153 -1.60 -16.35 -7.79
CA THR A 153 -0.59 -17.27 -8.29
C THR A 153 0.66 -16.50 -8.73
N SER A 154 1.83 -17.10 -8.63
CA SER A 154 3.11 -16.43 -8.90
C SER A 154 3.25 -15.93 -10.35
N ASP A 155 2.55 -16.53 -11.29
CA ASP A 155 2.49 -16.17 -12.71
C ASP A 155 1.25 -15.33 -13.07
N GLY A 156 0.33 -15.13 -12.12
CA GLY A 156 -0.90 -14.37 -12.30
C GLY A 156 -0.71 -12.86 -12.36
N PRO A 157 -1.76 -12.10 -12.70
CA PRO A 157 -1.72 -10.66 -12.71
C PRO A 157 -1.48 -10.10 -11.30
N SER A 158 -0.81 -8.93 -11.23
CA SER A 158 -0.53 -8.28 -9.95
C SER A 158 -1.77 -7.69 -9.28
N GLY A 159 -2.82 -7.41 -10.03
CA GLY A 159 -4.00 -6.68 -9.55
C GLY A 159 -3.71 -5.23 -9.14
N ALA A 160 -2.46 -4.77 -9.25
CA ALA A 160 -2.09 -3.42 -8.91
C ALA A 160 -2.74 -2.41 -9.87
N VAL A 161 -3.29 -1.36 -9.31
CA VAL A 161 -3.94 -0.29 -10.07
C VAL A 161 -3.10 0.97 -9.95
N ILE A 162 -2.83 1.62 -11.09
CA ILE A 162 -2.29 2.97 -11.10
C ILE A 162 -3.47 3.92 -10.93
N GLN A 163 -3.58 4.51 -9.75
CA GLN A 163 -4.59 5.49 -9.45
C GLN A 163 -4.02 6.90 -9.64
N SER A 164 -4.79 7.79 -10.26
CA SER A 164 -4.49 9.22 -10.25
C SER A 164 -4.45 9.69 -8.78
N SER A 165 -3.29 10.16 -8.34
CA SER A 165 -3.07 10.54 -6.95
C SER A 165 -3.65 11.93 -6.67
N GLN A 166 -2.83 12.94 -6.66
CA GLN A 166 -3.22 14.31 -6.38
C GLN A 166 -3.22 15.12 -7.67
N MET A 167 -4.28 15.88 -7.87
CA MET A 167 -4.39 16.77 -9.03
C MET A 167 -4.35 18.22 -8.57
N LEU A 168 -3.50 19.02 -9.18
CA LEU A 168 -3.47 20.46 -8.99
C LEU A 168 -4.44 21.14 -9.96
N CYS A 169 -5.31 21.99 -9.43
CA CYS A 169 -6.29 22.71 -10.23
C CYS A 169 -6.19 24.21 -10.00
N VAL A 170 -6.46 24.98 -11.05
CA VAL A 170 -6.61 26.43 -10.95
C VAL A 170 -8.07 26.76 -10.77
N SER A 171 -8.41 27.53 -9.72
CA SER A 171 -9.79 27.99 -9.52
C SER A 171 -10.27 28.81 -10.71
N GLN A 172 -11.53 28.56 -11.13
CA GLN A 172 -12.17 29.35 -12.20
C GLN A 172 -12.22 30.84 -11.87
N ASP A 173 -12.33 31.20 -10.61
CA ASP A 173 -12.43 32.59 -10.13
C ASP A 173 -11.09 33.25 -9.89
N SER A 174 -9.98 32.52 -10.05
CA SER A 174 -8.65 33.08 -9.87
C SER A 174 -8.38 34.21 -10.85
N GLN A 175 -7.85 35.31 -10.37
CA GLN A 175 -7.39 36.44 -11.16
C GLN A 175 -5.93 36.25 -11.62
N GLN A 176 -5.24 35.18 -11.20
CA GLN A 176 -3.84 34.89 -11.48
C GLN A 176 -3.70 33.51 -12.14
N LYS A 177 -4.57 33.18 -13.11
CA LYS A 177 -4.61 31.85 -13.73
C LYS A 177 -3.32 31.47 -14.43
N GLU A 178 -2.69 32.43 -15.10
CA GLU A 178 -1.43 32.22 -15.83
C GLU A 178 -0.30 31.88 -14.85
N GLU A 179 -0.15 32.63 -13.76
CA GLU A 179 0.87 32.37 -12.75
C GLU A 179 0.62 31.06 -12.00
N ALA A 180 -0.64 30.74 -11.71
CA ALA A 180 -1.01 29.46 -11.14
C ALA A 180 -0.66 28.28 -12.07
N ALA A 181 -0.89 28.43 -13.38
CA ALA A 181 -0.51 27.42 -14.36
C ALA A 181 1.02 27.25 -14.46
N LYS A 182 1.78 28.34 -14.39
CA LYS A 182 3.26 28.30 -14.33
C LYS A 182 3.75 27.56 -13.09
N PHE A 183 3.13 27.82 -11.92
CA PHE A 183 3.45 27.12 -10.69
C PHE A 183 3.17 25.62 -10.81
N ILE A 184 2.01 25.22 -11.34
CA ILE A 184 1.68 23.81 -11.56
C ILE A 184 2.72 23.16 -12.49
N SER A 185 3.05 23.85 -13.61
CA SER A 185 4.05 23.34 -14.54
C SER A 185 5.43 23.16 -13.90
N TRP A 186 5.86 24.10 -13.06
CA TRP A 186 7.09 23.97 -12.29
C TRP A 186 7.02 22.82 -11.30
N PHE A 187 5.93 22.72 -10.52
CA PHE A 187 5.74 21.68 -9.52
C PHE A 187 5.81 20.27 -10.11
N GLU A 188 5.21 20.08 -11.29
CA GLU A 188 5.14 18.76 -11.94
C GLU A 188 6.42 18.40 -12.72
N ASN A 189 7.21 19.38 -13.15
CA ASN A 189 8.27 19.14 -14.13
C ASN A 189 9.67 19.54 -13.67
N ASP A 190 9.80 20.26 -12.57
CA ASP A 190 11.08 20.75 -12.10
C ASP A 190 11.82 19.67 -11.28
N PRO A 191 13.06 19.30 -11.64
CA PRO A 191 13.82 18.27 -10.91
C PRO A 191 14.13 18.65 -9.46
N ASP A 192 14.41 19.93 -9.17
CA ASP A 192 14.75 20.34 -7.81
C ASP A 192 13.51 20.29 -6.91
N CYS A 193 12.34 20.69 -7.42
CA CYS A 193 11.08 20.55 -6.74
C CYS A 193 10.79 19.06 -6.43
N ASN A 194 10.92 18.18 -7.41
CA ASN A 194 10.63 16.77 -7.25
C ASN A 194 11.66 16.03 -6.37
N ASN A 195 12.92 16.49 -6.35
CA ASN A 195 13.94 16.00 -5.40
C ASN A 195 13.58 16.35 -3.95
N ILE A 196 12.90 17.46 -3.71
CA ILE A 196 12.41 17.82 -2.36
C ILE A 196 11.19 16.96 -2.01
N LEU A 197 10.27 16.78 -2.94
CA LEU A 197 9.01 16.04 -2.70
C LEU A 197 9.21 14.53 -2.55
N GLN A 198 10.19 13.93 -3.22
CA GLN A 198 10.52 12.50 -3.17
C GLN A 198 9.31 11.56 -3.37
N GLY A 199 8.33 11.98 -4.16
CA GLY A 199 7.11 11.20 -4.42
C GLY A 199 6.03 11.30 -3.33
N GLU A 200 6.19 12.14 -2.30
CA GLU A 200 5.19 12.34 -1.24
C GLU A 200 3.82 12.82 -1.79
N ARG A 201 3.83 13.48 -2.95
CA ARG A 201 2.60 13.91 -3.65
C ARG A 201 2.18 12.96 -4.76
N GLY A 202 2.77 11.78 -4.81
CA GLY A 202 2.59 10.78 -5.85
C GLY A 202 3.81 10.67 -6.76
N ILE A 203 3.89 9.57 -7.51
CA ILE A 203 4.97 9.37 -8.47
C ILE A 203 4.78 10.33 -9.65
N PRO A 204 5.78 11.16 -9.99
CA PRO A 204 5.65 12.11 -11.09
C PRO A 204 5.28 11.45 -12.41
N VAL A 205 4.37 12.07 -13.15
CA VAL A 205 3.97 11.60 -14.49
C VAL A 205 5.10 11.85 -15.50
N ASN A 206 5.85 12.94 -15.33
CA ASN A 206 6.99 13.26 -16.18
C ASN A 206 8.16 12.31 -15.93
N ALA A 207 8.51 11.53 -16.96
CA ALA A 207 9.59 10.54 -16.87
C ALA A 207 10.98 11.13 -16.59
N THR A 208 11.19 12.44 -16.84
CA THR A 208 12.48 13.10 -16.60
C THR A 208 12.73 13.36 -15.11
N VAL A 209 11.67 13.54 -14.33
CA VAL A 209 11.75 13.83 -12.88
C VAL A 209 11.39 12.64 -12.01
N ARG A 210 10.94 11.52 -12.62
CA ARG A 210 10.58 10.27 -11.96
C ARG A 210 11.83 9.37 -11.68
#